data_770f767543ca01b4475daf58f10d91d2
#
_entry.id   770f767543ca01b4475daf58f10d91d2
#
_cell.length_a   1.000
_cell.length_b   1.000
_cell.length_c   1.000
_cell.angle_alpha   90.00
_cell.angle_beta   90.00
_cell.angle_gamma   90.00
#
_symmetry.space_group_name_H-M   'P 1'
#
loop_
_entity.id
_entity.type
_entity.pdbx_description
1 polymer ?
#
loop_
_entity_poly.entity_id
_entity_poly.type
_entity_poly.pdbx_seq_one_letter_code
_entity_poly.pdbx_strand_id
1 'polypeptide(L)'
;VLVDLRAMREGWLIVANVKDRAQMCGIFGYVGQPAEVGPMVLGALKQLEYRGYDSWGVAARDGGHVAVEKQAGKIGTAAVTLPTSSIGFGHTRWATHGGVTDTNAHPHLDERGRLAVIHNGIIENFRELRDELIARGHQFRSDTDTEVVVHLIEDLVEAGASLADATRQTFGRLHGLNAIIVMDVTQNELVAVKTISPLIVGLGRGANYVASDTTALVEYTRDVVYLEDNQVAVIRPDEVILLDLHSGAPLPLRRERVDWEVGDMGLGGYPDFMSKEMAEQGRVVRQVATGYGDYVRALADTIWESYGTFLVGCGTASYAALTGSYLFSRIARRHVNAVLGSEFKYQEHFLTDRSLALALSQSGETADIIEAMVTSRARGAKIGALVNVRGSTLDRMADLSIPLGAGPEQCVLSTKAYIAKLAILTLTAHTLAGTAEIGRDILLRAADALDRFLAEGGSARVRAVAEQIVKADHLYIIGRGLNYPTALEAALKIKEVSYVHAEGFAAGELKHGVIALLTEGTPCLVFAPMDETRADILSGAMEMKSRGGLMIGISPQYDPVFDIHLPVADVGDASPIVNALPAQLLGYHLARLRGYDPDKPRNLAKSVTVK
;
A
#
# COMPACT_ATOMS: atom_id res chain seq x y z
N VAL A 1 -42.62 5.34 2.25
CA VAL A 1 -41.54 4.52 1.67
C VAL A 1 -40.99 3.68 2.81
N LEU A 2 -41.41 2.39 2.89
CA LEU A 2 -40.84 1.43 3.84
C LEU A 2 -39.49 0.97 3.28
N VAL A 3 -38.39 1.42 3.88
CA VAL A 3 -37.04 0.95 3.57
C VAL A 3 -36.90 -0.46 4.17
N ASP A 4 -36.50 -1.42 3.35
CA ASP A 4 -36.29 -2.81 3.77
C ASP A 4 -35.13 -2.90 4.75
N LEU A 5 -35.46 -3.06 6.02
CA LEU A 5 -34.52 -3.17 7.14
C LEU A 5 -33.67 -4.47 7.11
N ARG A 6 -33.95 -5.41 6.20
CA ARG A 6 -33.14 -6.64 6.06
C ARG A 6 -31.86 -6.38 5.27
N ALA A 7 -31.91 -5.61 4.20
CA ALA A 7 -30.71 -5.23 3.43
C ALA A 7 -29.74 -4.37 4.27
N MET A 8 -30.28 -3.56 5.19
CA MET A 8 -29.44 -2.83 6.17
C MET A 8 -28.77 -3.77 7.18
N ARG A 9 -29.39 -4.87 7.59
CA ARG A 9 -28.78 -5.79 8.56
C ARG A 9 -27.61 -6.57 8.00
N GLU A 10 -27.64 -6.95 6.73
CA GLU A 10 -26.51 -7.64 6.08
C GLU A 10 -25.32 -6.68 5.84
N GLY A 11 -25.59 -5.43 5.44
CA GLY A 11 -24.55 -4.39 5.38
C GLY A 11 -23.97 -4.02 6.75
N TRP A 12 -24.77 -4.05 7.80
CA TRP A 12 -24.30 -3.76 9.19
C TRP A 12 -23.50 -4.93 9.79
N LEU A 13 -23.76 -6.16 9.40
CA LEU A 13 -22.93 -7.31 9.83
C LEU A 13 -21.52 -7.25 9.24
N ILE A 14 -21.35 -6.70 8.02
CA ILE A 14 -20.04 -6.48 7.42
C ILE A 14 -19.30 -5.32 8.11
N VAL A 15 -20.02 -4.28 8.55
CA VAL A 15 -19.44 -3.08 9.19
C VAL A 15 -19.13 -3.29 10.68
N ALA A 16 -19.87 -4.18 11.37
CA ALA A 16 -19.67 -4.40 12.81
C ALA A 16 -18.39 -5.17 13.16
N ASN A 17 -17.76 -5.89 12.19
CA ASN A 17 -16.58 -6.73 12.41
C ASN A 17 -15.25 -6.13 11.92
N VAL A 18 -15.18 -4.82 11.75
CA VAL A 18 -13.97 -4.16 11.21
C VAL A 18 -12.97 -3.74 12.31
N LYS A 19 -13.21 -4.10 13.56
CA LYS A 19 -12.44 -3.53 14.69
C LYS A 19 -11.01 -4.04 14.88
N ASP A 20 -10.67 -5.23 14.34
CA ASP A 20 -9.33 -5.81 14.51
C ASP A 20 -8.77 -6.30 13.16
N ARG A 21 -8.19 -5.39 12.36
CA ARG A 21 -7.55 -5.76 11.09
C ARG A 21 -6.03 -5.79 11.25
N ALA A 22 -5.46 -6.98 11.08
CA ALA A 22 -4.02 -7.22 11.11
C ALA A 22 -3.27 -6.55 9.95
N GLN A 23 -2.05 -6.13 10.19
CA GLN A 23 -1.09 -5.77 9.13
C GLN A 23 -0.83 -7.00 8.26
N MET A 24 -0.58 -6.81 6.94
CA MET A 24 -0.52 -7.95 6.02
C MET A 24 0.84 -8.63 6.05
N CYS A 25 0.86 -9.91 6.39
CA CYS A 25 1.96 -10.84 6.24
C CYS A 25 2.20 -11.20 4.77
N GLY A 26 3.38 -11.76 4.44
CA GLY A 26 3.68 -12.28 3.10
C GLY A 26 3.41 -13.78 3.01
N ILE A 27 2.73 -14.21 1.97
CA ILE A 27 2.45 -15.61 1.66
C ILE A 27 2.99 -15.96 0.28
N PHE A 28 3.64 -17.13 0.17
CA PHE A 28 3.97 -17.75 -1.12
C PHE A 28 3.87 -19.27 -1.03
N GLY A 29 3.27 -19.91 -2.04
CA GLY A 29 3.14 -21.36 -2.16
C GLY A 29 3.41 -21.86 -3.59
N TYR A 30 3.88 -23.08 -3.68
CA TYR A 30 4.25 -23.78 -4.91
C TYR A 30 3.66 -25.19 -4.92
N VAL A 31 3.12 -25.60 -6.06
CA VAL A 31 2.76 -26.98 -6.36
C VAL A 31 3.12 -27.29 -7.82
N GLY A 32 3.93 -28.34 -8.05
CA GLY A 32 4.43 -28.62 -9.39
C GLY A 32 5.29 -29.87 -9.47
N GLN A 33 6.25 -29.87 -10.39
CA GLN A 33 7.27 -30.89 -10.46
C GLN A 33 8.23 -30.79 -9.25
N PRO A 34 8.90 -31.90 -8.84
CA PRO A 34 9.88 -31.81 -7.77
C PRO A 34 10.96 -30.76 -8.03
N ALA A 35 11.15 -29.85 -7.08
CA ALA A 35 12.07 -28.72 -7.14
C ALA A 35 12.73 -28.48 -5.78
N GLU A 36 13.74 -27.60 -5.74
CA GLU A 36 14.30 -27.05 -4.50
C GLU A 36 13.31 -26.00 -3.92
N VAL A 37 12.20 -26.50 -3.38
CA VAL A 37 11.08 -25.67 -2.94
C VAL A 37 11.49 -24.73 -1.80
N GLY A 38 12.36 -25.17 -0.88
CA GLY A 38 12.84 -24.34 0.22
C GLY A 38 13.47 -23.02 -0.25
N PRO A 39 14.56 -23.06 -1.04
CA PRO A 39 15.18 -21.87 -1.62
C PRO A 39 14.23 -21.02 -2.48
N MET A 40 13.37 -21.66 -3.28
CA MET A 40 12.36 -20.97 -4.10
C MET A 40 11.39 -20.16 -3.25
N VAL A 41 10.78 -20.78 -2.26
CA VAL A 41 9.83 -20.13 -1.34
C VAL A 41 10.51 -19.03 -0.56
N LEU A 42 11.70 -19.27 -0.01
CA LEU A 42 12.45 -18.26 0.73
C LEU A 42 12.81 -17.06 -0.16
N GLY A 43 13.17 -17.29 -1.42
CA GLY A 43 13.42 -16.24 -2.41
C GLY A 43 12.19 -15.35 -2.64
N ALA A 44 11.03 -15.97 -2.82
CA ALA A 44 9.75 -15.26 -2.95
C ALA A 44 9.36 -14.48 -1.68
N LEU A 45 9.60 -15.08 -0.49
CA LEU A 45 9.36 -14.41 0.79
C LEU A 45 10.26 -13.19 1.01
N LYS A 46 11.50 -13.20 0.52
CA LYS A 46 12.39 -12.02 0.57
C LYS A 46 11.78 -10.84 -0.21
N GLN A 47 11.09 -11.11 -1.32
CA GLN A 47 10.37 -10.09 -2.08
C GLN A 47 9.11 -9.58 -1.36
N LEU A 48 8.55 -10.36 -0.43
CA LEU A 48 7.39 -10.03 0.39
C LEU A 48 7.74 -9.50 1.79
N GLU A 49 9.03 -9.43 2.17
CA GLU A 49 9.47 -9.06 3.52
C GLU A 49 9.03 -7.64 3.92
N TYR A 50 8.79 -6.77 2.96
CA TYR A 50 8.22 -5.42 3.22
C TYR A 50 6.81 -5.46 3.83
N ARG A 51 6.12 -6.62 3.78
CA ARG A 51 4.77 -6.82 4.35
C ARG A 51 4.83 -7.27 5.82
N GLY A 52 5.87 -7.99 6.23
CA GLY A 52 6.07 -8.47 7.60
C GLY A 52 7.48 -9.01 7.78
N TYR A 53 8.12 -8.69 8.88
CA TYR A 53 9.54 -9.02 9.14
C TYR A 53 9.82 -9.42 10.60
N ASP A 54 8.78 -9.74 11.38
CA ASP A 54 8.94 -10.16 12.78
C ASP A 54 9.36 -11.63 12.90
N SER A 55 8.91 -12.47 11.98
CA SER A 55 9.35 -13.85 11.84
C SER A 55 9.05 -14.40 10.44
N TRP A 56 9.66 -15.50 10.08
CA TRP A 56 9.43 -16.19 8.80
C TRP A 56 9.46 -17.69 8.98
N GLY A 57 8.93 -18.42 8.01
CA GLY A 57 9.07 -19.86 7.94
C GLY A 57 8.69 -20.42 6.59
N VAL A 58 9.27 -21.56 6.27
CA VAL A 58 9.11 -22.31 5.03
C VAL A 58 8.80 -23.76 5.37
N ALA A 59 7.90 -24.36 4.63
CA ALA A 59 7.54 -25.76 4.73
C ALA A 59 7.55 -26.44 3.37
N ALA A 60 7.95 -27.71 3.34
CA ALA A 60 7.89 -28.58 2.18
C ALA A 60 7.48 -29.98 2.60
N ARG A 61 6.91 -30.76 1.66
CA ARG A 61 6.64 -32.16 1.90
C ARG A 61 7.95 -32.98 1.92
N ASP A 62 8.12 -33.79 2.96
CA ASP A 62 9.17 -34.78 3.12
C ASP A 62 8.53 -36.17 3.36
N GLY A 63 8.34 -36.93 2.29
CA GLY A 63 7.61 -38.20 2.37
C GLY A 63 6.21 -38.04 2.95
N GLY A 64 5.98 -38.65 4.12
CA GLY A 64 4.69 -38.61 4.84
C GLY A 64 4.54 -37.47 5.85
N HIS A 65 5.51 -36.55 5.96
CA HIS A 65 5.53 -35.47 6.94
C HIS A 65 5.84 -34.13 6.30
N VAL A 66 5.54 -33.05 7.03
CA VAL A 66 5.92 -31.68 6.69
C VAL A 66 7.29 -31.38 7.31
N ALA A 67 8.31 -31.11 6.47
CA ALA A 67 9.56 -30.51 6.92
C ALA A 67 9.40 -28.99 7.02
N VAL A 68 9.85 -28.39 8.13
CA VAL A 68 9.69 -26.94 8.41
C VAL A 68 10.99 -26.36 8.91
N GLU A 69 11.34 -25.20 8.36
CA GLU A 69 12.34 -24.29 8.93
C GLU A 69 11.69 -22.93 9.17
N LYS A 70 11.74 -22.41 10.41
CA LYS A 70 11.15 -21.14 10.78
C LYS A 70 11.96 -20.43 11.87
N GLN A 71 11.96 -19.11 11.85
CA GLN A 71 12.78 -18.29 12.73
C GLN A 71 12.13 -16.93 13.02
N ALA A 72 12.34 -16.44 14.24
CA ALA A 72 12.03 -15.06 14.63
C ALA A 72 13.04 -14.08 14.00
N GLY A 73 12.56 -12.90 13.63
CA GLY A 73 13.34 -11.83 13.00
C GLY A 73 13.29 -11.83 11.48
N LYS A 74 14.11 -10.97 10.87
CA LYS A 74 14.18 -10.77 9.41
C LYS A 74 14.81 -11.97 8.71
N ILE A 75 14.42 -12.21 7.46
CA ILE A 75 15.03 -13.25 6.61
C ILE A 75 16.52 -12.93 6.36
N GLY A 76 16.84 -11.68 6.00
CA GLY A 76 18.23 -11.27 5.77
C GLY A 76 19.00 -12.22 4.85
N THR A 77 20.12 -12.77 5.36
CA THR A 77 20.99 -13.75 4.67
C THR A 77 20.62 -15.21 4.93
N ALA A 78 19.48 -15.49 5.58
CA ALA A 78 19.07 -16.86 5.87
C ALA A 78 19.00 -17.72 4.59
N ALA A 79 19.35 -18.98 4.76
CA ALA A 79 19.19 -20.05 3.78
C ALA A 79 18.43 -21.19 4.45
N VAL A 80 17.67 -21.95 3.69
CA VAL A 80 16.91 -23.12 4.15
C VAL A 80 17.40 -24.37 3.45
N THR A 81 17.41 -25.49 4.17
CA THR A 81 17.85 -26.79 3.68
C THR A 81 16.72 -27.82 3.78
N LEU A 82 15.65 -27.56 3.03
CA LEU A 82 14.50 -28.46 2.94
C LEU A 82 14.69 -29.48 1.79
N PRO A 83 14.07 -30.67 1.86
CA PRO A 83 14.16 -31.65 0.80
C PRO A 83 13.57 -31.16 -0.51
N THR A 84 14.06 -31.68 -1.65
CA THR A 84 13.40 -31.53 -2.95
C THR A 84 11.97 -32.04 -2.86
N SER A 85 11.03 -31.20 -3.27
CA SER A 85 9.60 -31.47 -3.11
C SER A 85 8.78 -30.95 -4.29
N SER A 86 7.61 -31.53 -4.50
CA SER A 86 6.64 -31.07 -5.48
C SER A 86 5.63 -30.06 -4.90
N ILE A 87 5.70 -29.80 -3.59
CA ILE A 87 4.77 -28.92 -2.90
C ILE A 87 5.43 -28.30 -1.68
N GLY A 88 5.17 -27.03 -1.47
CA GLY A 88 5.57 -26.31 -0.28
C GLY A 88 5.10 -24.86 -0.30
N PHE A 89 5.24 -24.21 0.84
CA PHE A 89 4.85 -22.82 1.01
C PHE A 89 5.65 -22.15 2.13
N GLY A 90 5.46 -20.85 2.27
CA GLY A 90 6.07 -20.10 3.36
C GLY A 90 5.36 -18.81 3.66
N HIS A 91 5.81 -18.19 4.74
CA HIS A 91 5.16 -17.03 5.33
C HIS A 91 6.17 -16.07 5.95
N THR A 92 5.95 -14.77 5.78
CA THR A 92 6.58 -13.71 6.59
C THR A 92 5.53 -13.10 7.48
N ARG A 93 5.80 -13.04 8.79
CA ARG A 93 4.83 -12.68 9.81
C ARG A 93 5.04 -11.25 10.31
N TRP A 94 3.95 -10.53 10.44
CA TRP A 94 3.81 -9.42 11.36
C TRP A 94 3.00 -9.90 12.57
N ALA A 95 3.60 -9.85 13.77
CA ALA A 95 3.00 -10.45 14.95
C ALA A 95 1.79 -9.66 15.47
N THR A 96 0.64 -10.32 15.55
CA THR A 96 -0.62 -9.80 16.12
C THR A 96 -1.01 -10.54 17.40
N HIS A 97 -1.05 -11.86 17.36
CA HIS A 97 -1.32 -12.76 18.48
C HIS A 97 -0.13 -13.65 18.76
N GLY A 98 0.27 -13.75 20.03
CA GLY A 98 1.49 -14.43 20.43
C GLY A 98 2.76 -13.60 20.18
N GLY A 99 3.78 -13.78 21.03
CA GLY A 99 5.07 -13.07 20.92
C GLY A 99 5.84 -13.41 19.64
N VAL A 100 6.92 -12.65 19.39
CA VAL A 100 7.86 -12.91 18.29
C VAL A 100 8.82 -14.01 18.74
N THR A 101 8.48 -15.26 18.39
CA THR A 101 9.25 -16.46 18.71
C THR A 101 9.23 -17.41 17.52
N ASP A 102 10.20 -18.36 17.46
CA ASP A 102 10.23 -19.38 16.42
C ASP A 102 8.97 -20.26 16.45
N THR A 103 8.46 -20.57 17.64
CA THR A 103 7.26 -21.39 17.81
C THR A 103 6.01 -20.71 17.22
N ASN A 104 5.90 -19.40 17.41
CA ASN A 104 4.78 -18.59 16.92
C ASN A 104 4.93 -18.17 15.45
N ALA A 105 6.08 -18.42 14.81
CA ALA A 105 6.24 -18.24 13.37
C ALA A 105 5.39 -19.27 12.61
N HIS A 106 4.82 -18.87 11.47
CA HIS A 106 4.13 -19.80 10.56
C HIS A 106 5.15 -20.61 9.74
N PRO A 107 4.79 -21.81 9.27
CA PRO A 107 3.49 -22.49 9.37
C PRO A 107 3.22 -23.15 10.73
N HIS A 108 1.93 -23.46 10.97
CA HIS A 108 1.47 -24.32 12.06
C HIS A 108 1.07 -25.68 11.52
N LEU A 109 1.35 -26.72 12.30
CA LEU A 109 1.14 -28.13 11.93
C LEU A 109 0.05 -28.76 12.78
N ASP A 110 -0.63 -29.78 12.24
CA ASP A 110 -1.43 -30.73 13.01
C ASP A 110 -0.54 -31.55 13.97
N GLU A 111 -1.15 -32.36 14.82
CA GLU A 111 -0.42 -33.16 15.82
C GLU A 111 0.53 -34.18 15.18
N ARG A 112 0.17 -34.69 14.01
CA ARG A 112 0.92 -35.75 13.29
C ARG A 112 1.96 -35.19 12.32
N GLY A 113 2.00 -33.89 12.09
CA GLY A 113 2.88 -33.26 11.12
C GLY A 113 2.55 -33.62 9.66
N ARG A 114 1.29 -33.93 9.38
CA ARG A 114 0.75 -34.23 8.05
C ARG A 114 0.17 -33.01 7.36
N LEU A 115 -0.54 -32.20 8.12
CA LEU A 115 -1.18 -30.96 7.65
C LEU A 115 -0.35 -29.74 8.05
N ALA A 116 -0.33 -28.73 7.21
CA ALA A 116 0.28 -27.47 7.52
C ALA A 116 -0.60 -26.31 7.03
N VAL A 117 -0.62 -25.22 7.80
CA VAL A 117 -1.40 -24.01 7.51
C VAL A 117 -0.52 -22.76 7.65
N ILE A 118 -0.66 -21.84 6.70
CA ILE A 118 -0.20 -20.45 6.82
C ILE A 118 -1.40 -19.51 6.70
N HIS A 119 -1.33 -18.35 7.37
CA HIS A 119 -2.46 -17.47 7.53
C HIS A 119 -2.05 -16.00 7.55
N ASN A 120 -2.76 -15.19 6.80
CA ASN A 120 -2.77 -13.73 6.88
C ASN A 120 -4.13 -13.29 7.45
N GLY A 121 -4.12 -12.54 8.53
CA GLY A 121 -5.34 -12.05 9.15
C GLY A 121 -5.37 -12.18 10.66
N ILE A 122 -6.56 -12.05 11.23
CA ILE A 122 -6.86 -12.30 12.64
C ILE A 122 -8.16 -13.10 12.73
N ILE A 123 -8.11 -14.20 13.47
CA ILE A 123 -9.30 -15.00 13.77
C ILE A 123 -9.91 -14.49 15.08
N GLU A 124 -10.94 -13.65 14.98
CA GLU A 124 -11.54 -12.95 16.13
C GLU A 124 -12.12 -13.90 17.17
N ASN A 125 -12.68 -15.03 16.74
CA ASN A 125 -13.27 -16.05 17.62
C ASN A 125 -12.31 -17.19 17.99
N PHE A 126 -10.98 -16.99 17.85
CA PHE A 126 -9.99 -18.06 18.06
C PHE A 126 -10.04 -18.65 19.48
N ARG A 127 -10.37 -17.87 20.50
CA ARG A 127 -10.43 -18.35 21.89
C ARG A 127 -11.52 -19.39 22.07
N GLU A 128 -12.71 -19.13 21.55
CA GLU A 128 -13.84 -20.06 21.58
C GLU A 128 -13.50 -21.36 20.85
N LEU A 129 -12.90 -21.24 19.65
CA LEU A 129 -12.47 -22.38 18.85
C LEU A 129 -11.35 -23.18 19.53
N ARG A 130 -10.41 -22.49 20.20
CA ARG A 130 -9.32 -23.13 20.95
C ARG A 130 -9.85 -23.91 22.14
N ASP A 131 -10.76 -23.32 22.92
CA ASP A 131 -11.37 -24.00 24.08
C ASP A 131 -12.17 -25.24 23.65
N GLU A 132 -12.90 -25.17 22.53
CA GLU A 132 -13.62 -26.30 21.94
C GLU A 132 -12.64 -27.42 21.54
N LEU A 133 -11.53 -27.10 20.85
CA LEU A 133 -10.52 -28.07 20.40
C LEU A 133 -9.77 -28.71 21.57
N ILE A 134 -9.42 -27.94 22.61
CA ILE A 134 -8.81 -28.48 23.84
C ILE A 134 -9.77 -29.47 24.51
N ALA A 135 -11.07 -29.16 24.57
CA ALA A 135 -12.08 -30.07 25.12
C ALA A 135 -12.21 -31.38 24.32
N ARG A 136 -11.84 -31.38 23.04
CA ARG A 136 -11.77 -32.58 22.17
C ARG A 136 -10.44 -33.34 22.30
N GLY A 137 -9.44 -32.77 22.98
CA GLY A 137 -8.15 -33.40 23.25
C GLY A 137 -6.97 -32.86 22.45
N HIS A 138 -7.16 -31.85 21.59
CA HIS A 138 -6.09 -31.23 20.84
C HIS A 138 -5.08 -30.50 21.73
N GLN A 139 -3.79 -30.57 21.35
CA GLN A 139 -2.68 -29.93 22.04
C GLN A 139 -2.12 -28.79 21.19
N PHE A 140 -2.14 -27.60 21.76
CA PHE A 140 -1.60 -26.40 21.12
C PHE A 140 -0.13 -26.19 21.46
N ARG A 141 0.68 -25.85 20.46
CA ARG A 141 2.13 -25.58 20.59
C ARG A 141 2.46 -24.10 20.56
N SER A 142 1.58 -23.28 19.99
CA SER A 142 1.77 -21.83 19.85
C SER A 142 0.72 -21.02 20.59
N ASP A 143 1.00 -19.71 20.72
CA ASP A 143 0.07 -18.73 21.27
C ASP A 143 -0.71 -18.00 20.17
N THR A 144 -0.57 -18.43 18.90
CA THR A 144 -1.22 -17.77 17.77
C THR A 144 -2.69 -18.13 17.66
N ASP A 145 -3.46 -17.26 17.05
CA ASP A 145 -4.84 -17.52 16.64
C ASP A 145 -4.93 -18.52 15.49
N THR A 146 -3.88 -18.66 14.69
CA THR A 146 -3.83 -19.48 13.47
C THR A 146 -3.89 -20.98 13.75
N GLU A 147 -3.33 -21.45 14.86
CA GLU A 147 -3.21 -22.89 15.12
C GLU A 147 -4.58 -23.59 15.24
N VAL A 148 -5.65 -22.87 15.60
CA VAL A 148 -7.01 -23.43 15.62
C VAL A 148 -7.44 -23.95 14.23
N VAL A 149 -6.91 -23.33 13.15
CA VAL A 149 -7.29 -23.69 11.77
C VAL A 149 -6.82 -25.08 11.41
N VAL A 150 -5.56 -25.41 11.72
CA VAL A 150 -5.02 -26.72 11.35
C VAL A 150 -5.72 -27.85 12.10
N HIS A 151 -6.05 -27.66 13.37
CA HIS A 151 -6.78 -28.65 14.17
C HIS A 151 -8.24 -28.82 13.73
N LEU A 152 -8.93 -27.76 13.34
CA LEU A 152 -10.29 -27.86 12.77
C LEU A 152 -10.28 -28.64 11.44
N ILE A 153 -9.25 -28.43 10.59
CA ILE A 153 -9.09 -29.15 9.34
C ILE A 153 -8.72 -30.61 9.60
N GLU A 154 -7.85 -30.88 10.59
CA GLU A 154 -7.46 -32.23 11.01
C GLU A 154 -8.70 -33.06 11.35
N ASP A 155 -9.59 -32.57 12.23
CA ASP A 155 -10.84 -33.25 12.59
C ASP A 155 -11.70 -33.62 11.38
N LEU A 156 -11.85 -32.69 10.43
CA LEU A 156 -12.68 -32.92 9.25
C LEU A 156 -12.05 -33.91 8.26
N VAL A 157 -10.74 -33.81 8.07
CA VAL A 157 -9.99 -34.74 7.19
C VAL A 157 -9.99 -36.13 7.79
N GLU A 158 -9.84 -36.28 9.11
CA GLU A 158 -9.95 -37.58 9.80
C GLU A 158 -11.37 -38.18 9.73
N ALA A 159 -12.40 -37.31 9.70
CA ALA A 159 -13.78 -37.72 9.44
C ALA A 159 -14.06 -38.08 7.97
N GLY A 160 -13.05 -37.99 7.07
CA GLY A 160 -13.15 -38.38 5.67
C GLY A 160 -13.51 -37.28 4.67
N ALA A 161 -13.52 -36.00 5.10
CA ALA A 161 -13.70 -34.90 4.18
C ALA A 161 -12.47 -34.72 3.24
N SER A 162 -12.70 -34.24 2.01
CA SER A 162 -11.62 -33.79 1.14
C SER A 162 -10.91 -32.56 1.77
N LEU A 163 -9.62 -32.34 1.42
CA LEU A 163 -8.91 -31.16 1.90
C LEU A 163 -9.65 -29.84 1.55
N ALA A 164 -10.20 -29.77 0.34
CA ALA A 164 -10.99 -28.61 -0.10
C ALA A 164 -12.25 -28.42 0.75
N ASP A 165 -13.02 -29.48 1.03
CA ASP A 165 -14.23 -29.39 1.85
C ASP A 165 -13.91 -29.12 3.32
N ALA A 166 -12.87 -29.72 3.88
CA ALA A 166 -12.39 -29.46 5.24
C ALA A 166 -11.98 -28.00 5.39
N THR A 167 -11.20 -27.46 4.43
CA THR A 167 -10.79 -26.06 4.41
C THR A 167 -12.00 -25.14 4.30
N ARG A 168 -12.93 -25.44 3.40
CA ARG A 168 -14.16 -24.65 3.17
C ARG A 168 -15.03 -24.60 4.43
N GLN A 169 -15.30 -25.74 5.06
CA GLN A 169 -16.12 -25.83 6.27
C GLN A 169 -15.43 -25.11 7.46
N THR A 170 -14.13 -25.31 7.63
CA THR A 170 -13.34 -24.61 8.66
C THR A 170 -13.41 -23.10 8.45
N PHE A 171 -13.16 -22.63 7.22
CA PHE A 171 -13.17 -21.19 6.93
C PHE A 171 -14.53 -20.54 7.20
N GLY A 172 -15.64 -21.26 6.95
CA GLY A 172 -16.99 -20.81 7.29
C GLY A 172 -17.26 -20.63 8.78
N ARG A 173 -16.41 -21.19 9.67
CA ARG A 173 -16.47 -21.01 11.13
C ARG A 173 -15.60 -19.86 11.64
N LEU A 174 -14.66 -19.37 10.83
CA LEU A 174 -13.75 -18.31 11.25
C LEU A 174 -14.43 -16.95 11.16
N HIS A 175 -14.29 -16.13 12.19
CA HIS A 175 -14.69 -14.73 12.17
C HIS A 175 -13.45 -13.85 11.90
N GLY A 176 -13.67 -12.71 11.24
CA GLY A 176 -12.60 -11.77 10.89
C GLY A 176 -12.18 -11.86 9.43
N LEU A 177 -11.10 -11.17 9.10
CA LEU A 177 -10.59 -11.04 7.74
C LEU A 177 -9.37 -11.94 7.57
N ASN A 178 -9.55 -13.03 6.83
CA ASN A 178 -8.60 -14.12 6.81
C ASN A 178 -8.21 -14.49 5.38
N ALA A 179 -6.97 -14.91 5.18
CA ALA A 179 -6.50 -15.64 4.02
C ALA A 179 -5.65 -16.80 4.49
N ILE A 180 -6.04 -18.01 4.17
CA ILE A 180 -5.34 -19.23 4.58
C ILE A 180 -4.90 -20.03 3.36
N ILE A 181 -3.77 -20.72 3.50
CA ILE A 181 -3.33 -21.77 2.58
C ILE A 181 -3.04 -23.01 3.39
N VAL A 182 -3.56 -24.13 2.90
CA VAL A 182 -3.45 -25.45 3.54
C VAL A 182 -2.70 -26.41 2.62
N MET A 183 -1.84 -27.20 3.22
CA MET A 183 -1.12 -28.31 2.59
C MET A 183 -1.39 -29.60 3.34
N ASP A 184 -1.68 -30.69 2.61
CA ASP A 184 -1.66 -32.07 3.08
C ASP A 184 -0.57 -32.82 2.33
N VAL A 185 0.40 -33.41 3.05
CA VAL A 185 1.52 -34.12 2.45
C VAL A 185 1.11 -35.39 1.68
N THR A 186 -0.09 -35.90 1.90
CA THR A 186 -0.64 -37.05 1.18
C THR A 186 -1.19 -36.70 -0.20
N GLN A 187 -1.37 -35.41 -0.47
CA GLN A 187 -1.94 -34.90 -1.72
C GLN A 187 -0.95 -33.95 -2.42
N ASN A 188 -1.09 -33.80 -3.73
CA ASN A 188 -0.27 -32.87 -4.50
C ASN A 188 -1.11 -31.63 -4.88
N GLU A 189 -1.70 -31.01 -3.86
CA GLU A 189 -2.53 -29.82 -4.02
C GLU A 189 -2.37 -28.87 -2.83
N LEU A 190 -2.49 -27.57 -3.09
CA LEU A 190 -2.70 -26.53 -2.10
C LEU A 190 -4.15 -26.10 -2.15
N VAL A 191 -4.74 -25.84 -0.99
CA VAL A 191 -6.08 -25.23 -0.91
C VAL A 191 -5.95 -23.85 -0.30
N ALA A 192 -6.44 -22.84 -1.02
CA ALA A 192 -6.38 -21.44 -0.61
C ALA A 192 -7.77 -20.84 -0.55
N VAL A 193 -8.04 -20.05 0.48
CA VAL A 193 -9.33 -19.34 0.66
C VAL A 193 -9.12 -18.01 1.35
N LYS A 194 -9.96 -17.02 1.04
CA LYS A 194 -9.80 -15.69 1.61
C LYS A 194 -11.10 -14.90 1.79
N THR A 195 -11.05 -13.92 2.72
CA THR A 195 -11.93 -12.73 2.77
C THR A 195 -11.05 -11.49 2.94
N ILE A 196 -11.19 -10.52 2.06
CA ILE A 196 -10.48 -9.22 2.02
C ILE A 196 -8.95 -9.35 1.86
N SER A 197 -8.23 -10.08 2.75
CA SER A 197 -6.76 -10.27 2.61
C SER A 197 -6.42 -10.86 1.23
N PRO A 198 -5.51 -10.25 0.43
CA PRO A 198 -5.30 -10.65 -0.95
C PRO A 198 -4.64 -12.04 -1.05
N LEU A 199 -5.13 -12.85 -1.98
CA LEU A 199 -4.47 -14.04 -2.51
C LEU A 199 -4.61 -14.07 -4.04
N ILE A 200 -3.52 -14.46 -4.70
CA ILE A 200 -3.39 -14.47 -6.15
C ILE A 200 -2.82 -15.83 -6.54
N VAL A 201 -3.47 -16.51 -7.45
CA VAL A 201 -2.95 -17.78 -8.00
C VAL A 201 -2.18 -17.46 -9.27
N GLY A 202 -0.92 -17.89 -9.34
CA GLY A 202 -0.08 -17.82 -10.53
C GLY A 202 -0.22 -19.10 -11.36
N LEU A 203 -0.54 -18.95 -12.63
CA LEU A 203 -0.73 -20.06 -13.57
C LEU A 203 0.56 -20.28 -14.36
N GLY A 204 1.25 -21.40 -14.10
CA GLY A 204 2.47 -21.79 -14.80
C GLY A 204 2.27 -23.00 -15.74
N ARG A 205 3.36 -23.52 -16.26
CA ARG A 205 3.36 -24.74 -17.08
C ARG A 205 3.93 -25.91 -16.26
N GLY A 206 3.08 -26.86 -15.90
CA GLY A 206 3.47 -27.99 -15.04
C GLY A 206 3.73 -27.61 -13.58
N ALA A 207 3.38 -26.41 -13.21
CA ALA A 207 3.42 -25.90 -11.84
C ALA A 207 2.49 -24.70 -11.70
N ASN A 208 1.86 -24.55 -10.53
CA ASN A 208 1.08 -23.40 -10.15
C ASN A 208 1.57 -22.83 -8.82
N TYR A 209 1.26 -21.58 -8.59
CA TYR A 209 1.74 -20.79 -7.47
C TYR A 209 0.59 -20.09 -6.78
N VAL A 210 0.79 -19.70 -5.53
CA VAL A 210 -0.14 -18.80 -4.83
C VAL A 210 0.65 -17.81 -3.99
N ALA A 211 0.26 -16.56 -4.01
CA ALA A 211 0.95 -15.51 -3.23
C ALA A 211 -0.03 -14.45 -2.75
N SER A 212 0.39 -13.70 -1.74
CA SER A 212 -0.35 -12.52 -1.24
C SER A 212 -0.09 -11.25 -2.07
N ASP A 213 0.88 -11.29 -2.99
CA ASP A 213 1.20 -10.18 -3.89
C ASP A 213 1.78 -10.69 -5.20
N THR A 214 1.48 -10.00 -6.31
CA THR A 214 1.99 -10.34 -7.65
C THR A 214 3.51 -10.24 -7.74
N THR A 215 4.15 -9.42 -6.91
CA THR A 215 5.61 -9.28 -6.87
C THR A 215 6.34 -10.61 -6.68
N ALA A 216 5.79 -11.51 -5.87
CA ALA A 216 6.35 -12.83 -5.64
C ALA A 216 6.06 -13.84 -6.77
N LEU A 217 5.17 -13.53 -7.71
CA LEU A 217 4.75 -14.43 -8.79
C LEU A 217 5.46 -14.16 -10.12
N VAL A 218 5.80 -12.90 -10.40
CA VAL A 218 6.23 -12.44 -11.74
C VAL A 218 7.50 -13.13 -12.24
N GLU A 219 8.37 -13.59 -11.34
CA GLU A 219 9.56 -14.40 -11.69
C GLU A 219 9.16 -15.76 -12.28
N TYR A 220 8.02 -16.31 -11.88
CA TYR A 220 7.57 -17.66 -12.27
C TYR A 220 6.49 -17.62 -13.34
N THR A 221 5.56 -16.68 -13.25
CA THR A 221 4.47 -16.50 -14.22
C THR A 221 3.88 -15.09 -14.15
N ARG A 222 3.36 -14.63 -15.30
CA ARG A 222 2.59 -13.39 -15.41
C ARG A 222 1.09 -13.63 -15.58
N ASP A 223 0.69 -14.87 -15.84
CA ASP A 223 -0.71 -15.24 -15.96
C ASP A 223 -1.24 -15.56 -14.57
N VAL A 224 -2.19 -14.77 -14.09
CA VAL A 224 -2.67 -14.82 -12.72
C VAL A 224 -4.20 -14.90 -12.64
N VAL A 225 -4.67 -15.35 -11.46
CA VAL A 225 -6.09 -15.29 -11.06
C VAL A 225 -6.14 -14.62 -9.70
N TYR A 226 -6.77 -13.47 -9.62
CA TYR A 226 -7.05 -12.82 -8.33
C TYR A 226 -8.23 -13.51 -7.67
N LEU A 227 -8.04 -14.05 -6.46
CA LEU A 227 -9.14 -14.65 -5.71
C LEU A 227 -10.07 -13.54 -5.18
N GLU A 228 -11.35 -13.73 -5.43
CA GLU A 228 -12.40 -12.89 -4.84
C GLU A 228 -12.78 -13.40 -3.44
N ASP A 229 -13.50 -12.61 -2.67
CA ASP A 229 -13.98 -13.02 -1.36
C ASP A 229 -14.94 -14.21 -1.51
N ASN A 230 -14.85 -15.12 -0.55
CA ASN A 230 -15.64 -16.36 -0.54
C ASN A 230 -15.36 -17.32 -1.72
N GLN A 231 -14.18 -17.21 -2.35
CA GLN A 231 -13.71 -18.21 -3.31
C GLN A 231 -12.67 -19.12 -2.63
N VAL A 232 -12.77 -20.41 -2.90
CA VAL A 232 -11.79 -21.43 -2.52
C VAL A 232 -11.08 -21.88 -3.77
N ALA A 233 -9.74 -21.81 -3.78
CA ALA A 233 -8.93 -22.32 -4.88
C ALA A 233 -8.29 -23.66 -4.50
N VAL A 234 -8.54 -24.69 -5.30
CA VAL A 234 -7.81 -25.95 -5.28
C VAL A 234 -6.74 -25.87 -6.36
N ILE A 235 -5.48 -25.86 -5.94
CA ILE A 235 -4.33 -25.58 -6.80
C ILE A 235 -3.49 -26.83 -6.94
N ARG A 236 -3.47 -27.39 -8.16
CA ARG A 236 -2.67 -28.60 -8.54
C ARG A 236 -1.60 -28.22 -9.56
N PRO A 237 -0.64 -29.09 -9.85
CA PRO A 237 0.41 -28.81 -10.83
C PRO A 237 -0.08 -28.33 -12.20
N ASP A 238 -1.14 -28.95 -12.70
CA ASP A 238 -1.65 -28.75 -14.06
C ASP A 238 -3.06 -28.14 -14.10
N GLU A 239 -3.68 -27.94 -12.94
CA GLU A 239 -5.07 -27.49 -12.84
C GLU A 239 -5.30 -26.55 -11.66
N VAL A 240 -6.15 -25.55 -11.85
CA VAL A 240 -6.70 -24.71 -10.77
C VAL A 240 -8.22 -24.71 -10.86
N ILE A 241 -8.89 -25.08 -9.77
CA ILE A 241 -10.34 -25.10 -9.65
C ILE A 241 -10.75 -24.06 -8.63
N LEU A 242 -11.68 -23.17 -9.00
CA LEU A 242 -12.32 -22.25 -8.07
C LEU A 242 -13.66 -22.82 -7.63
N LEU A 243 -13.94 -22.75 -6.33
CA LEU A 243 -15.20 -23.17 -5.73
C LEU A 243 -15.80 -22.00 -4.93
N ASP A 244 -17.11 -21.93 -4.91
CA ASP A 244 -17.83 -21.05 -3.98
C ASP A 244 -17.73 -21.57 -2.55
N LEU A 245 -17.37 -20.69 -1.60
CA LEU A 245 -17.17 -21.07 -0.19
C LEU A 245 -18.41 -21.72 0.43
N HIS A 246 -19.60 -21.22 0.14
CA HIS A 246 -20.84 -21.66 0.80
C HIS A 246 -21.42 -22.91 0.17
N SER A 247 -21.53 -22.94 -1.14
CA SER A 247 -22.15 -24.04 -1.87
C SER A 247 -21.19 -25.15 -2.28
N GLY A 248 -19.86 -24.85 -2.39
CA GLY A 248 -18.88 -25.74 -3.00
C GLY A 248 -19.01 -25.88 -4.51
N ALA A 249 -19.88 -25.11 -5.16
CA ALA A 249 -20.07 -25.17 -6.61
C ALA A 249 -18.85 -24.60 -7.36
N PRO A 250 -18.48 -25.19 -8.52
CA PRO A 250 -17.39 -24.65 -9.35
C PRO A 250 -17.70 -23.26 -9.86
N LEU A 251 -16.68 -22.39 -9.86
CA LEU A 251 -16.74 -21.01 -10.35
C LEU A 251 -15.86 -20.83 -11.60
N PRO A 252 -16.19 -19.90 -12.51
CA PRO A 252 -15.38 -19.63 -13.68
C PRO A 252 -14.03 -19.01 -13.30
N LEU A 253 -12.96 -19.49 -13.92
CA LEU A 253 -11.60 -18.99 -13.72
C LEU A 253 -11.36 -17.78 -14.64
N ARG A 254 -11.16 -16.59 -14.03
CA ARG A 254 -10.85 -15.35 -14.76
C ARG A 254 -9.33 -15.14 -14.76
N ARG A 255 -8.70 -15.33 -15.92
CA ARG A 255 -7.25 -15.13 -16.09
C ARG A 255 -6.96 -13.69 -16.42
N GLU A 256 -5.94 -13.14 -15.77
CA GLU A 256 -5.39 -11.81 -16.02
C GLU A 256 -3.89 -11.92 -16.28
N ARG A 257 -3.31 -10.90 -16.95
CA ARG A 257 -1.89 -10.85 -17.22
C ARG A 257 -1.27 -9.63 -16.53
N VAL A 258 -0.17 -9.87 -15.82
CA VAL A 258 0.62 -8.81 -15.17
C VAL A 258 1.53 -8.16 -16.21
N ASP A 259 1.46 -6.84 -16.35
CA ASP A 259 2.11 -6.07 -17.43
C ASP A 259 3.58 -5.69 -17.16
N TRP A 260 4.02 -5.68 -15.88
CA TRP A 260 5.39 -5.27 -15.52
C TRP A 260 6.37 -6.46 -15.43
N GLU A 261 7.69 -6.17 -15.46
CA GLU A 261 8.76 -7.16 -15.60
C GLU A 261 9.55 -7.36 -14.29
N VAL A 262 10.23 -8.52 -14.19
CA VAL A 262 11.13 -8.83 -13.06
C VAL A 262 12.23 -7.77 -12.88
N GLY A 263 12.74 -7.19 -13.98
CA GLY A 263 13.73 -6.13 -13.95
C GLY A 263 13.30 -4.88 -13.19
N ASP A 264 11.98 -4.63 -13.13
CA ASP A 264 11.41 -3.50 -12.39
C ASP A 264 11.49 -3.68 -10.87
N MET A 265 11.66 -4.91 -10.39
CA MET A 265 11.64 -5.26 -8.96
C MET A 265 13.00 -5.15 -8.27
N GLY A 266 14.10 -5.23 -9.01
CA GLY A 266 15.45 -5.14 -8.46
C GLY A 266 15.87 -3.70 -8.16
N LEU A 267 16.94 -3.53 -7.39
CA LEU A 267 17.52 -2.21 -7.08
C LEU A 267 18.08 -1.49 -8.32
N GLY A 268 18.39 -2.20 -9.42
CA GLY A 268 18.86 -1.58 -10.65
C GLY A 268 20.14 -0.74 -10.49
N GLY A 269 21.01 -1.08 -9.52
CA GLY A 269 22.25 -0.35 -9.21
C GLY A 269 22.09 0.77 -8.19
N TYR A 270 20.89 1.04 -7.70
CA TYR A 270 20.65 1.98 -6.60
C TYR A 270 20.97 1.33 -5.24
N PRO A 271 21.36 2.12 -4.23
CA PRO A 271 21.72 1.59 -2.91
C PRO A 271 20.52 1.09 -2.09
N ASP A 272 19.32 1.56 -2.41
CA ASP A 272 18.05 1.27 -1.74
C ASP A 272 16.86 1.58 -2.65
N PHE A 273 15.68 1.09 -2.30
CA PHE A 273 14.46 1.30 -3.09
C PHE A 273 13.98 2.74 -3.06
N MET A 274 14.10 3.45 -1.93
CA MET A 274 13.67 4.84 -1.86
C MET A 274 14.39 5.72 -2.88
N SER A 275 15.72 5.56 -3.01
CA SER A 275 16.51 6.33 -4.00
C SER A 275 16.16 5.95 -5.44
N LYS A 276 15.95 4.65 -5.72
CA LYS A 276 15.48 4.18 -7.04
C LYS A 276 14.12 4.77 -7.38
N GLU A 277 13.16 4.68 -6.48
CA GLU A 277 11.79 5.10 -6.70
C GLU A 277 11.67 6.62 -6.87
N MET A 278 12.51 7.40 -6.18
CA MET A 278 12.63 8.85 -6.43
C MET A 278 13.19 9.14 -7.83
N ALA A 279 14.16 8.36 -8.30
CA ALA A 279 14.74 8.53 -9.63
C ALA A 279 13.76 8.13 -10.77
N GLU A 280 12.79 7.30 -10.51
CA GLU A 280 11.77 6.88 -11.49
C GLU A 280 10.63 7.89 -11.68
N GLN A 281 10.54 8.94 -10.88
CA GLN A 281 9.41 9.88 -10.88
C GLN A 281 9.23 10.59 -12.22
N GLY A 282 10.31 11.02 -12.90
CA GLY A 282 10.24 11.64 -14.22
C GLY A 282 9.59 10.72 -15.25
N ARG A 283 9.97 9.43 -15.25
CA ARG A 283 9.37 8.40 -16.11
C ARG A 283 7.87 8.25 -15.84
N VAL A 284 7.48 8.19 -14.58
CA VAL A 284 6.07 8.02 -14.16
C VAL A 284 5.21 9.20 -14.64
N VAL A 285 5.67 10.43 -14.44
CA VAL A 285 4.95 11.65 -14.91
C VAL A 285 4.82 11.65 -16.43
N ARG A 286 5.89 11.31 -17.17
CA ARG A 286 5.88 11.23 -18.65
C ARG A 286 4.89 10.18 -19.14
N GLN A 287 4.83 9.01 -18.48
CA GLN A 287 3.87 7.96 -18.81
C GLN A 287 2.43 8.45 -18.62
N VAL A 288 2.12 9.15 -17.55
CA VAL A 288 0.78 9.74 -17.33
C VAL A 288 0.48 10.76 -18.44
N ALA A 289 1.41 11.67 -18.72
CA ALA A 289 1.22 12.71 -19.72
C ALA A 289 0.92 12.14 -21.13
N THR A 290 1.52 11.01 -21.51
CA THR A 290 1.43 10.46 -22.87
C THR A 290 0.45 9.31 -23.04
N GLY A 291 0.18 8.53 -21.97
CA GLY A 291 -0.58 7.28 -22.05
C GLY A 291 -1.95 7.30 -21.39
N TYR A 292 -2.34 8.36 -20.66
CA TYR A 292 -3.54 8.35 -19.81
C TYR A 292 -4.75 9.10 -20.37
N GLY A 293 -4.72 9.50 -21.63
CA GLY A 293 -5.77 10.31 -22.25
C GLY A 293 -7.19 9.77 -22.05
N ASP A 294 -7.41 8.47 -22.24
CA ASP A 294 -8.72 7.85 -22.08
C ASP A 294 -9.13 7.71 -20.61
N TYR A 295 -8.19 7.35 -19.73
CA TYR A 295 -8.43 7.26 -18.29
C TYR A 295 -8.86 8.60 -17.68
N VAL A 296 -8.12 9.67 -17.99
CA VAL A 296 -8.43 11.00 -17.42
C VAL A 296 -9.71 11.58 -18.03
N ARG A 297 -10.05 11.24 -19.28
CA ARG A 297 -11.32 11.61 -19.89
C ARG A 297 -12.49 10.93 -19.16
N ALA A 298 -12.42 9.61 -18.96
CA ALA A 298 -13.44 8.88 -18.21
C ALA A 298 -13.63 9.41 -16.78
N LEU A 299 -12.52 9.77 -16.11
CA LEU A 299 -12.59 10.38 -14.78
C LEU A 299 -13.19 11.78 -14.81
N ALA A 300 -12.80 12.61 -15.78
CA ALA A 300 -13.34 13.96 -15.95
C ALA A 300 -14.86 13.92 -16.21
N ASP A 301 -15.31 13.02 -17.08
CA ASP A 301 -16.74 12.83 -17.38
C ASP A 301 -17.50 12.37 -16.11
N THR A 302 -16.94 11.41 -15.36
CA THR A 302 -17.55 10.93 -14.11
C THR A 302 -17.64 12.04 -13.06
N ILE A 303 -16.60 12.88 -12.91
CA ILE A 303 -16.63 14.05 -12.02
C ILE A 303 -17.65 15.09 -12.51
N TRP A 304 -17.76 15.29 -13.81
CA TRP A 304 -18.70 16.24 -14.39
C TRP A 304 -20.16 15.85 -14.12
N GLU A 305 -20.47 14.58 -14.29
CA GLU A 305 -21.81 14.01 -14.07
C GLU A 305 -22.21 13.97 -12.60
N SER A 306 -21.24 13.96 -11.68
CA SER A 306 -21.50 13.83 -10.25
C SER A 306 -21.91 15.15 -9.64
N TYR A 307 -22.91 15.13 -8.75
CA TYR A 307 -23.32 16.31 -7.98
C TYR A 307 -22.32 16.68 -6.89
N GLY A 308 -21.65 15.70 -6.28
CA GLY A 308 -20.59 15.87 -5.27
C GLY A 308 -19.48 14.87 -5.48
N THR A 309 -18.23 15.34 -5.46
CA THR A 309 -17.05 14.47 -5.59
C THR A 309 -16.22 14.55 -4.31
N PHE A 310 -15.86 13.39 -3.77
CA PHE A 310 -15.03 13.22 -2.59
C PHE A 310 -13.74 12.49 -2.98
N LEU A 311 -12.60 13.13 -2.81
CA LEU A 311 -11.28 12.53 -2.95
C LEU A 311 -10.87 11.99 -1.59
N VAL A 312 -10.77 10.68 -1.45
CA VAL A 312 -10.56 10.01 -0.16
C VAL A 312 -9.20 9.35 -0.13
N GLY A 313 -8.38 9.69 0.85
CA GLY A 313 -7.03 9.14 1.02
C GLY A 313 -6.58 9.13 2.47
N CYS A 314 -5.52 8.36 2.77
CA CYS A 314 -4.83 8.34 4.06
C CYS A 314 -3.37 8.72 3.88
N GLY A 315 -2.77 9.41 4.87
CA GLY A 315 -1.37 9.82 4.84
C GLY A 315 -1.01 10.58 3.56
N THR A 316 0.05 10.16 2.88
CA THR A 316 0.50 10.71 1.59
C THR A 316 -0.62 10.82 0.54
N ALA A 317 -1.53 9.85 0.48
CA ALA A 317 -2.64 9.88 -0.47
C ALA A 317 -3.67 10.98 -0.12
N SER A 318 -3.85 11.32 1.16
CA SER A 318 -4.73 12.42 1.56
C SER A 318 -4.17 13.78 1.14
N TYR A 319 -2.83 13.94 1.14
CA TYR A 319 -2.21 15.17 0.64
C TYR A 319 -2.29 15.28 -0.89
N ALA A 320 -2.25 14.15 -1.61
CA ALA A 320 -2.58 14.15 -3.04
C ALA A 320 -4.06 14.53 -3.28
N ALA A 321 -4.99 14.02 -2.47
CA ALA A 321 -6.40 14.39 -2.52
C ALA A 321 -6.59 15.89 -2.25
N LEU A 322 -5.92 16.43 -1.24
CA LEU A 322 -5.96 17.86 -0.92
C LEU A 322 -5.38 18.70 -2.07
N THR A 323 -4.25 18.30 -2.67
CA THR A 323 -3.72 18.97 -3.88
C THR A 323 -4.74 18.94 -5.01
N GLY A 324 -5.42 17.79 -5.21
CA GLY A 324 -6.50 17.65 -6.18
C GLY A 324 -7.61 18.68 -5.98
N SER A 325 -8.03 18.93 -4.74
CA SER A 325 -9.08 19.93 -4.47
C SER A 325 -8.67 21.34 -4.93
N TYR A 326 -7.42 21.72 -4.74
CA TYR A 326 -6.88 23.00 -5.25
C TYR A 326 -6.80 23.01 -6.79
N LEU A 327 -6.34 21.92 -7.42
CA LEU A 327 -6.25 21.80 -8.88
C LEU A 327 -7.63 21.91 -9.53
N PHE A 328 -8.62 21.17 -9.05
CA PHE A 328 -9.99 21.24 -9.59
C PHE A 328 -10.64 22.61 -9.39
N SER A 329 -10.42 23.24 -8.24
CA SER A 329 -10.90 24.61 -7.97
C SER A 329 -10.27 25.61 -8.92
N ARG A 330 -8.93 25.61 -9.03
CA ARG A 330 -8.15 26.58 -9.79
C ARG A 330 -8.33 26.45 -11.31
N ILE A 331 -8.21 25.22 -11.82
CA ILE A 331 -8.17 24.93 -13.26
C ILE A 331 -9.59 24.68 -13.80
N ALA A 332 -10.31 23.74 -13.19
CA ALA A 332 -11.61 23.28 -13.69
C ALA A 332 -12.80 24.08 -13.14
N ARG A 333 -12.57 24.95 -12.15
CA ARG A 333 -13.62 25.68 -11.41
C ARG A 333 -14.71 24.74 -10.88
N ARG A 334 -14.27 23.55 -10.48
CA ARG A 334 -15.14 22.50 -9.97
C ARG A 334 -14.86 22.26 -8.48
N HIS A 335 -15.92 22.26 -7.69
CA HIS A 335 -15.81 21.94 -6.26
C HIS A 335 -15.65 20.43 -6.08
N VAL A 336 -14.61 20.02 -5.36
CA VAL A 336 -14.40 18.65 -4.89
C VAL A 336 -13.94 18.72 -3.43
N ASN A 337 -14.32 17.70 -2.65
CA ASN A 337 -13.93 17.59 -1.24
C ASN A 337 -12.75 16.64 -1.11
N ALA A 338 -11.71 17.05 -0.39
CA ALA A 338 -10.65 16.16 0.05
C ALA A 338 -10.93 15.72 1.49
N VAL A 339 -10.98 14.42 1.74
CA VAL A 339 -11.36 13.85 3.04
C VAL A 339 -10.36 12.78 3.45
N LEU A 340 -9.99 12.77 4.74
CA LEU A 340 -9.22 11.68 5.33
C LEU A 340 -10.07 10.40 5.38
N GLY A 341 -9.50 9.27 4.95
CA GLY A 341 -10.21 7.99 4.94
C GLY A 341 -10.76 7.62 6.31
N SER A 342 -9.95 7.77 7.38
CA SER A 342 -10.35 7.50 8.76
C SER A 342 -11.51 8.35 9.27
N GLU A 343 -11.66 9.58 8.72
CA GLU A 343 -12.70 10.53 9.13
C GLU A 343 -13.94 10.50 8.23
N PHE A 344 -13.88 9.78 7.11
CA PHE A 344 -14.91 9.81 6.08
C PHE A 344 -16.29 9.37 6.59
N LYS A 345 -16.36 8.36 7.44
CA LYS A 345 -17.61 7.86 8.03
C LYS A 345 -18.39 8.91 8.84
N TYR A 346 -17.70 9.94 9.33
CA TYR A 346 -18.35 11.05 10.05
C TYR A 346 -18.90 12.13 9.10
N GLN A 347 -18.61 12.02 7.79
CA GLN A 347 -19.04 12.93 6.74
C GLN A 347 -19.91 12.24 5.67
N GLU A 348 -20.24 10.96 5.83
CA GLU A 348 -20.99 10.14 4.86
C GLU A 348 -22.43 10.61 4.61
N HIS A 349 -22.98 11.44 5.51
CA HIS A 349 -24.38 11.87 5.44
C HIS A 349 -24.69 12.76 4.22
N PHE A 350 -23.66 13.29 3.55
CA PHE A 350 -23.78 14.05 2.30
C PHE A 350 -23.90 13.17 1.05
N LEU A 351 -23.59 11.89 1.17
CA LEU A 351 -23.57 10.99 0.03
C LEU A 351 -24.96 10.67 -0.47
N THR A 352 -25.10 10.65 -1.78
CA THR A 352 -26.29 10.26 -2.52
C THR A 352 -25.89 9.40 -3.72
N ASP A 353 -26.88 8.87 -4.44
CA ASP A 353 -26.71 8.17 -5.72
C ASP A 353 -26.09 9.03 -6.84
N ARG A 354 -26.00 10.35 -6.63
CA ARG A 354 -25.35 11.31 -7.52
C ARG A 354 -23.93 11.70 -7.08
N SER A 355 -23.43 11.11 -6.00
CA SER A 355 -22.07 11.37 -5.49
C SER A 355 -21.04 10.45 -6.13
N LEU A 356 -19.79 10.93 -6.22
CA LEU A 356 -18.63 10.15 -6.56
C LEU A 356 -17.69 10.11 -5.35
N ALA A 357 -17.37 8.93 -4.85
CA ALA A 357 -16.27 8.72 -3.91
C ALA A 357 -15.06 8.16 -4.68
N LEU A 358 -13.99 8.96 -4.79
CA LEU A 358 -12.76 8.60 -5.50
C LEU A 358 -11.69 8.21 -4.48
N ALA A 359 -11.39 6.93 -4.35
CA ALA A 359 -10.35 6.39 -3.51
C ALA A 359 -8.96 6.65 -4.12
N LEU A 360 -8.03 7.20 -3.33
CA LEU A 360 -6.63 7.35 -3.69
C LEU A 360 -5.81 6.41 -2.81
N SER A 361 -5.20 5.37 -3.40
CA SER A 361 -4.40 4.39 -2.66
C SER A 361 -3.22 3.91 -3.49
N GLN A 362 -2.10 3.61 -2.84
CA GLN A 362 -1.00 2.91 -3.49
C GLN A 362 -1.28 1.41 -3.51
N SER A 363 -1.55 0.80 -2.35
CA SER A 363 -1.79 -0.64 -2.22
C SER A 363 -3.17 -1.09 -2.70
N GLY A 364 -4.17 -0.21 -2.62
CA GLY A 364 -5.57 -0.59 -2.83
C GLY A 364 -6.17 -1.43 -1.69
N GLU A 365 -5.45 -1.56 -0.57
CA GLU A 365 -5.82 -2.41 0.57
C GLU A 365 -5.91 -1.64 1.90
N THR A 366 -5.88 -0.32 1.87
CA THR A 366 -5.96 0.51 3.08
C THR A 366 -7.35 0.39 3.71
N ALA A 367 -7.41 -0.10 4.96
CA ALA A 367 -8.66 -0.44 5.63
C ALA A 367 -9.65 0.73 5.71
N ASP A 368 -9.19 1.91 6.14
CA ASP A 368 -10.03 3.11 6.28
C ASP A 368 -10.61 3.56 4.93
N ILE A 369 -9.86 3.41 3.84
CA ILE A 369 -10.35 3.77 2.50
C ILE A 369 -11.35 2.72 2.01
N ILE A 370 -11.11 1.43 2.24
CA ILE A 370 -12.05 0.37 1.88
C ILE A 370 -13.38 0.58 2.61
N GLU A 371 -13.36 0.86 3.93
CA GLU A 371 -14.59 1.16 4.68
C GLU A 371 -15.31 2.38 4.12
N ALA A 372 -14.58 3.45 3.81
CA ALA A 372 -15.16 4.64 3.19
C ALA A 372 -15.88 4.30 1.87
N MET A 373 -15.30 3.41 1.04
CA MET A 373 -15.92 2.98 -0.22
C MET A 373 -17.11 2.06 0.00
N VAL A 374 -17.06 1.13 0.95
CA VAL A 374 -18.21 0.29 1.34
C VAL A 374 -19.38 1.16 1.78
N THR A 375 -19.12 2.12 2.66
CA THR A 375 -20.12 3.08 3.14
C THR A 375 -20.70 3.91 1.98
N SER A 376 -19.84 4.40 1.09
CA SER A 376 -20.27 5.18 -0.09
C SER A 376 -21.19 4.37 -0.99
N ARG A 377 -20.86 3.12 -1.24
CA ARG A 377 -21.69 2.20 -2.04
C ARG A 377 -23.04 1.93 -1.39
N ALA A 378 -23.07 1.74 -0.07
CA ALA A 378 -24.31 1.56 0.69
C ALA A 378 -25.24 2.78 0.61
N ARG A 379 -24.69 3.98 0.36
CA ARG A 379 -25.44 5.21 0.10
C ARG A 379 -25.79 5.43 -1.38
N GLY A 380 -25.43 4.49 -2.27
CA GLY A 380 -25.69 4.55 -3.70
C GLY A 380 -24.68 5.36 -4.51
N ALA A 381 -23.61 5.89 -3.88
CA ALA A 381 -22.60 6.67 -4.59
C ALA A 381 -21.78 5.81 -5.56
N LYS A 382 -21.35 6.41 -6.69
CA LYS A 382 -20.37 5.81 -7.59
C LYS A 382 -19.01 5.73 -6.89
N ILE A 383 -18.27 4.65 -7.13
CA ILE A 383 -16.91 4.43 -6.60
C ILE A 383 -15.90 4.57 -7.71
N GLY A 384 -14.99 5.51 -7.57
CA GLY A 384 -13.77 5.59 -8.38
C GLY A 384 -12.55 5.14 -7.57
N ALA A 385 -11.49 4.68 -8.24
CA ALA A 385 -10.23 4.35 -7.59
C ALA A 385 -9.02 4.75 -8.44
N LEU A 386 -8.04 5.41 -7.81
CA LEU A 386 -6.68 5.59 -8.32
C LEU A 386 -5.78 4.66 -7.52
N VAL A 387 -5.39 3.51 -8.09
CA VAL A 387 -4.65 2.46 -7.38
C VAL A 387 -3.40 2.02 -8.16
N ASN A 388 -2.33 1.66 -7.44
CA ASN A 388 -1.13 1.16 -8.09
C ASN A 388 -1.15 -0.37 -8.27
N VAL A 389 -1.76 -1.09 -7.32
CA VAL A 389 -1.83 -2.55 -7.35
C VAL A 389 -3.15 -2.98 -8.00
N ARG A 390 -3.03 -3.50 -9.23
CA ARG A 390 -4.16 -4.10 -9.95
C ARG A 390 -4.65 -5.35 -9.21
N GLY A 391 -5.96 -5.60 -9.29
CA GLY A 391 -6.60 -6.71 -8.58
C GLY A 391 -6.71 -6.52 -7.06
N SER A 392 -6.30 -5.36 -6.52
CA SER A 392 -6.54 -5.01 -5.12
C SER A 392 -8.03 -4.83 -4.81
N THR A 393 -8.37 -4.83 -3.53
CA THR A 393 -9.78 -4.67 -3.10
C THR A 393 -10.42 -3.40 -3.65
N LEU A 394 -9.73 -2.26 -3.61
CA LEU A 394 -10.24 -1.01 -4.18
C LEU A 394 -10.36 -1.05 -5.71
N ASP A 395 -9.40 -1.71 -6.41
CA ASP A 395 -9.46 -1.89 -7.86
C ASP A 395 -10.72 -2.67 -8.28
N ARG A 396 -11.02 -3.77 -7.57
CA ARG A 396 -12.20 -4.60 -7.83
C ARG A 396 -13.53 -3.96 -7.42
N MET A 397 -13.51 -3.15 -6.34
CA MET A 397 -14.70 -2.45 -5.86
C MET A 397 -15.11 -1.28 -6.74
N ALA A 398 -14.20 -0.69 -7.49
CA ALA A 398 -14.45 0.54 -8.22
C ALA A 398 -15.34 0.32 -9.46
N ASP A 399 -16.28 1.23 -9.68
CA ASP A 399 -17.02 1.34 -10.93
C ASP A 399 -16.15 1.95 -12.04
N LEU A 400 -15.15 2.75 -11.64
CA LEU A 400 -14.09 3.28 -12.50
C LEU A 400 -12.75 3.13 -11.78
N SER A 401 -11.91 2.22 -12.25
CA SER A 401 -10.55 2.04 -11.73
C SER A 401 -9.50 2.54 -12.71
N ILE A 402 -8.56 3.36 -12.21
CA ILE A 402 -7.45 3.93 -12.98
C ILE A 402 -6.14 3.49 -12.32
N PRO A 403 -5.28 2.76 -13.04
CA PRO A 403 -3.98 2.38 -12.52
C PRO A 403 -3.08 3.61 -12.36
N LEU A 404 -2.26 3.67 -11.32
CA LEU A 404 -1.26 4.73 -11.17
C LEU A 404 -0.09 4.58 -12.16
N GLY A 405 0.19 3.35 -12.61
CA GLY A 405 1.28 3.07 -13.54
C GLY A 405 2.68 3.35 -12.97
N ALA A 406 2.79 3.48 -11.65
CA ALA A 406 4.08 3.77 -11.02
C ALA A 406 5.03 2.56 -11.01
N GLY A 407 4.53 1.35 -11.36
CA GLY A 407 5.26 0.10 -11.22
C GLY A 407 5.40 -0.33 -9.76
N PRO A 408 6.18 -1.38 -9.46
CA PRO A 408 6.41 -1.84 -8.09
C PRO A 408 7.02 -0.73 -7.23
N GLU A 409 6.44 -0.50 -6.04
CA GLU A 409 6.95 0.45 -5.06
C GLU A 409 7.18 -0.31 -3.75
N GLN A 410 8.46 -0.58 -3.42
CA GLN A 410 8.87 -1.47 -2.34
C GLN A 410 9.31 -0.73 -1.07
N CYS A 411 9.82 0.51 -1.20
CA CYS A 411 10.05 1.37 -0.04
C CYS A 411 8.74 1.54 0.73
N VAL A 412 8.77 1.48 2.05
CA VAL A 412 7.58 1.69 2.89
C VAL A 412 6.92 3.04 2.58
N LEU A 413 7.71 4.07 2.34
CA LEU A 413 7.22 5.38 1.94
C LEU A 413 6.66 5.38 0.52
N SER A 414 5.55 6.06 0.32
CA SER A 414 5.03 6.34 -1.01
C SER A 414 5.73 7.56 -1.59
N THR A 415 6.48 7.39 -2.67
CA THR A 415 7.22 8.44 -3.39
C THR A 415 6.70 8.62 -4.81
N LYS A 416 7.00 7.69 -5.71
CA LYS A 416 6.57 7.75 -7.11
C LYS A 416 5.06 7.56 -7.29
N ALA A 417 4.39 6.77 -6.43
CA ALA A 417 2.94 6.62 -6.46
C ALA A 417 2.21 7.91 -6.01
N TYR A 418 2.81 8.72 -5.13
CA TYR A 418 2.31 10.07 -4.82
C TYR A 418 2.36 10.97 -6.05
N ILE A 419 3.51 11.02 -6.72
CA ILE A 419 3.72 11.83 -7.93
C ILE A 419 2.78 11.41 -9.06
N ALA A 420 2.53 10.09 -9.23
CA ALA A 420 1.55 9.58 -10.19
C ALA A 420 0.13 10.12 -9.93
N LYS A 421 -0.30 10.12 -8.64
CA LYS A 421 -1.60 10.68 -8.26
C LYS A 421 -1.70 12.16 -8.61
N LEU A 422 -0.66 12.95 -8.30
CA LEU A 422 -0.62 14.36 -8.64
C LEU A 422 -0.70 14.58 -10.16
N ALA A 423 0.04 13.81 -10.95
CA ALA A 423 0.04 13.91 -12.41
C ALA A 423 -1.35 13.57 -12.99
N ILE A 424 -1.99 12.49 -12.53
CA ILE A 424 -3.33 12.09 -12.97
C ILE A 424 -4.36 13.17 -12.60
N LEU A 425 -4.33 13.68 -11.37
CA LEU A 425 -5.27 14.72 -10.92
C LEU A 425 -5.06 16.05 -11.69
N THR A 426 -3.80 16.43 -11.97
CA THR A 426 -3.47 17.60 -12.79
C THR A 426 -4.03 17.47 -14.20
N LEU A 427 -3.76 16.34 -14.86
CA LEU A 427 -4.23 16.10 -16.22
C LEU A 427 -5.77 16.00 -16.28
N THR A 428 -6.40 15.39 -15.27
CA THR A 428 -7.86 15.32 -15.15
C THR A 428 -8.49 16.71 -14.99
N ALA A 429 -7.91 17.57 -14.15
CA ALA A 429 -8.40 18.95 -13.97
C ALA A 429 -8.31 19.75 -15.28
N HIS A 430 -7.20 19.63 -16.02
CA HIS A 430 -7.07 20.25 -17.34
C HIS A 430 -8.02 19.65 -18.39
N THR A 431 -8.24 18.34 -18.35
CA THR A 431 -9.18 17.66 -19.25
C THR A 431 -10.61 18.17 -18.99
N LEU A 432 -11.01 18.28 -17.73
CA LEU A 432 -12.32 18.81 -17.33
C LEU A 432 -12.49 20.27 -17.72
N ALA A 433 -11.40 21.05 -17.72
CA ALA A 433 -11.41 22.46 -18.16
C ALA A 433 -11.35 22.64 -19.69
N GLY A 434 -11.24 21.56 -20.48
CA GLY A 434 -11.06 21.64 -21.94
C GLY A 434 -9.64 22.05 -22.38
N THR A 435 -8.65 21.98 -21.49
CA THR A 435 -7.25 22.39 -21.71
C THR A 435 -6.26 21.21 -21.56
N ALA A 436 -6.66 20.02 -21.96
CA ALA A 436 -5.87 18.78 -21.78
C ALA A 436 -4.46 18.88 -22.37
N GLU A 437 -4.27 19.54 -23.52
CA GLU A 437 -2.94 19.72 -24.13
C GLU A 437 -2.02 20.58 -23.26
N ILE A 438 -2.55 21.65 -22.62
CA ILE A 438 -1.79 22.46 -21.66
C ILE A 438 -1.37 21.59 -20.46
N GLY A 439 -2.29 20.76 -19.94
CA GLY A 439 -1.98 19.84 -18.86
C GLY A 439 -0.88 18.84 -19.24
N ARG A 440 -0.92 18.30 -20.46
CA ARG A 440 0.11 17.41 -20.99
C ARG A 440 1.49 18.09 -21.06
N ASP A 441 1.56 19.29 -21.64
CA ASP A 441 2.80 20.04 -21.78
C ASP A 441 3.41 20.40 -20.42
N ILE A 442 2.58 20.79 -19.44
CA ILE A 442 3.00 21.10 -18.07
C ILE A 442 3.62 19.85 -17.43
N LEU A 443 2.97 18.68 -17.57
CA LEU A 443 3.49 17.41 -17.04
C LEU A 443 4.78 16.96 -17.72
N LEU A 444 4.91 17.11 -19.03
CA LEU A 444 6.16 16.80 -19.74
C LEU A 444 7.31 17.68 -19.25
N ARG A 445 7.07 18.98 -19.08
CA ARG A 445 8.06 19.90 -18.48
C ARG A 445 8.40 19.53 -17.05
N ALA A 446 7.43 19.09 -16.24
CA ALA A 446 7.67 18.61 -14.89
C ALA A 446 8.52 17.33 -14.88
N ALA A 447 8.24 16.37 -15.77
CA ALA A 447 9.05 15.15 -15.94
C ALA A 447 10.51 15.47 -16.28
N ASP A 448 10.73 16.34 -17.26
CA ASP A 448 12.07 16.78 -17.65
C ASP A 448 12.78 17.57 -16.54
N ALA A 449 12.03 18.31 -15.73
CA ALA A 449 12.56 19.03 -14.58
C ALA A 449 13.04 18.09 -13.47
N LEU A 450 12.30 17.01 -13.19
CA LEU A 450 12.70 15.98 -12.22
C LEU A 450 13.99 15.28 -12.66
N ASP A 451 14.05 14.85 -13.94
CA ASP A 451 15.22 14.17 -14.50
C ASP A 451 16.46 15.09 -14.46
N ARG A 452 16.30 16.36 -14.88
CA ARG A 452 17.39 17.36 -14.84
C ARG A 452 17.85 17.67 -13.42
N PHE A 453 16.93 17.82 -12.46
CA PHE A 453 17.29 18.09 -11.07
C PHE A 453 18.25 17.04 -10.52
N LEU A 454 17.99 15.76 -10.80
CA LEU A 454 18.86 14.65 -10.38
C LEU A 454 20.17 14.62 -11.19
N ALA A 455 20.12 14.75 -12.51
CA ALA A 455 21.29 14.71 -13.38
C ALA A 455 22.28 15.85 -13.10
N GLU A 456 21.79 17.02 -12.71
CA GLU A 456 22.59 18.21 -12.41
C GLU A 456 23.05 18.29 -10.95
N GLY A 457 23.04 17.15 -10.21
CA GLY A 457 23.56 17.07 -8.85
C GLY A 457 22.61 17.60 -7.77
N GLY A 458 21.29 17.64 -8.05
CA GLY A 458 20.28 18.06 -7.08
C GLY A 458 20.32 17.26 -5.79
N SER A 459 20.50 15.94 -5.87
CA SER A 459 20.64 15.09 -4.69
C SER A 459 21.84 15.48 -3.81
N ALA A 460 23.00 15.81 -4.41
CA ALA A 460 24.17 16.26 -3.67
C ALA A 460 23.95 17.63 -3.01
N ARG A 461 23.24 18.56 -3.68
CA ARG A 461 22.89 19.86 -3.07
C ARG A 461 21.96 19.67 -1.87
N VAL A 462 20.95 18.80 -1.98
CA VAL A 462 20.05 18.50 -0.85
C VAL A 462 20.80 17.79 0.28
N ARG A 463 21.75 16.90 -0.03
CA ARG A 463 22.59 16.27 0.97
C ARG A 463 23.40 17.30 1.77
N ALA A 464 23.99 18.29 1.11
CA ALA A 464 24.73 19.36 1.79
C ALA A 464 23.84 20.16 2.76
N VAL A 465 22.54 20.35 2.42
CA VAL A 465 21.56 20.92 3.35
C VAL A 465 21.30 19.98 4.52
N ALA A 466 21.09 18.69 4.25
CA ALA A 466 20.85 17.69 5.31
C ALA A 466 22.02 17.63 6.30
N GLU A 467 23.28 17.72 5.83
CA GLU A 467 24.48 17.74 6.67
C GLU A 467 24.49 18.94 7.64
N GLN A 468 23.99 20.10 7.21
CA GLN A 468 23.90 21.29 8.07
C GLN A 468 22.85 21.16 9.17
N ILE A 469 21.72 20.48 8.87
CA ILE A 469 20.57 20.39 9.79
C ILE A 469 20.43 19.01 10.45
N VAL A 470 21.39 18.09 10.27
CA VAL A 470 21.30 16.69 10.74
C VAL A 470 21.05 16.55 12.24
N LYS A 471 21.47 17.55 13.05
CA LYS A 471 21.30 17.58 14.50
C LYS A 471 19.99 18.25 14.95
N ALA A 472 19.23 18.82 14.03
CA ALA A 472 17.97 19.49 14.38
C ALA A 472 16.91 18.46 14.79
N ASP A 473 16.26 18.70 15.92
CA ASP A 473 15.15 17.86 16.39
C ASP A 473 13.80 18.29 15.77
N HIS A 474 13.72 19.55 15.37
CA HIS A 474 12.50 20.15 14.79
C HIS A 474 12.81 20.78 13.43
N LEU A 475 11.85 20.75 12.53
CA LEU A 475 11.89 21.38 11.22
C LEU A 475 10.49 21.87 10.85
N TYR A 476 10.37 23.12 10.45
CA TYR A 476 9.08 23.69 10.02
C TYR A 476 9.05 23.92 8.52
N ILE A 477 7.88 23.73 7.92
CA ILE A 477 7.72 23.78 6.47
C ILE A 477 6.51 24.63 6.13
N ILE A 478 6.70 25.61 5.28
CA ILE A 478 5.58 26.45 4.82
C ILE A 478 5.36 26.32 3.31
N GLY A 479 4.08 26.32 2.95
CA GLY A 479 3.59 26.39 1.58
C GLY A 479 2.24 27.11 1.54
N ARG A 480 1.78 27.51 0.35
CA ARG A 480 0.49 28.16 0.16
C ARG A 480 -0.15 27.68 -1.15
N GLY A 481 -1.50 27.74 -1.25
CA GLY A 481 -2.22 27.24 -2.41
C GLY A 481 -1.86 25.79 -2.74
N LEU A 482 -1.46 25.51 -3.98
CA LEU A 482 -1.05 24.17 -4.43
C LEU A 482 0.12 23.57 -3.63
N ASN A 483 0.98 24.41 -3.02
CA ASN A 483 2.14 23.95 -2.27
C ASN A 483 1.90 23.83 -0.75
N TYR A 484 0.71 24.15 -0.23
CA TYR A 484 0.37 23.82 1.16
C TYR A 484 0.30 22.30 1.39
N PRO A 485 -0.41 21.51 0.56
CA PRO A 485 -0.35 20.06 0.67
C PRO A 485 1.06 19.48 0.47
N THR A 486 1.89 20.12 -0.37
CA THR A 486 3.30 19.72 -0.54
C THR A 486 4.11 19.91 0.74
N ALA A 487 3.83 20.97 1.52
CA ALA A 487 4.46 21.19 2.82
C ALA A 487 4.05 20.11 3.84
N LEU A 488 2.80 19.68 3.84
CA LEU A 488 2.31 18.58 4.67
C LEU A 488 2.97 17.25 4.29
N GLU A 489 3.07 16.96 2.99
CA GLU A 489 3.73 15.75 2.48
C GLU A 489 5.22 15.74 2.79
N ALA A 490 5.92 16.86 2.61
CA ALA A 490 7.33 17.02 2.97
C ALA A 490 7.56 16.72 4.46
N ALA A 491 6.72 17.27 5.32
CA ALA A 491 6.78 17.01 6.76
C ALA A 491 6.58 15.54 7.08
N LEU A 492 5.63 14.87 6.42
CA LEU A 492 5.39 13.45 6.59
C LEU A 492 6.61 12.62 6.17
N LYS A 493 7.16 12.84 4.97
CA LYS A 493 8.34 12.10 4.47
C LYS A 493 9.54 12.23 5.39
N ILE A 494 9.82 13.46 5.88
CA ILE A 494 10.92 13.69 6.81
C ILE A 494 10.70 12.96 8.14
N LYS A 495 9.49 13.04 8.72
CA LYS A 495 9.15 12.33 9.96
C LYS A 495 9.33 10.82 9.84
N GLU A 496 8.83 10.23 8.74
CA GLU A 496 8.77 8.78 8.56
C GLU A 496 10.15 8.13 8.52
N VAL A 497 11.14 8.74 7.85
CA VAL A 497 12.46 8.10 7.65
C VAL A 497 13.55 8.63 8.55
N SER A 498 13.53 9.92 8.90
CA SER A 498 14.61 10.57 9.66
C SER A 498 14.29 10.72 11.15
N TYR A 499 13.01 10.55 11.52
CA TYR A 499 12.47 10.76 12.86
C TYR A 499 12.68 12.18 13.40
N VAL A 500 12.94 13.15 12.52
CA VAL A 500 12.89 14.57 12.84
C VAL A 500 11.44 14.98 13.00
N HIS A 501 11.10 15.70 14.05
CA HIS A 501 9.78 16.27 14.21
C HIS A 501 9.58 17.41 13.20
N ALA A 502 9.10 17.07 12.03
CA ALA A 502 8.79 18.02 10.98
C ALA A 502 7.30 18.38 10.98
N GLU A 503 6.97 19.65 10.78
CA GLU A 503 5.59 20.11 10.75
C GLU A 503 5.36 21.06 9.57
N GLY A 504 4.28 20.79 8.79
CA GLY A 504 3.90 21.56 7.61
C GLY A 504 2.71 22.47 7.89
N PHE A 505 2.76 23.70 7.37
CA PHE A 505 1.70 24.71 7.59
C PHE A 505 1.31 25.42 6.29
N ALA A 506 0.06 25.86 6.25
CA ALA A 506 -0.30 26.95 5.36
C ALA A 506 0.41 28.23 5.83
N ALA A 507 1.17 28.89 4.94
CA ALA A 507 2.01 30.02 5.31
C ALA A 507 1.23 31.16 6.03
N GLY A 508 -0.05 31.34 5.72
CA GLY A 508 -0.90 32.32 6.39
C GLY A 508 -1.22 32.00 7.86
N GLU A 509 -1.23 30.69 8.22
CA GLU A 509 -1.55 30.22 9.58
C GLU A 509 -0.38 30.36 10.55
N LEU A 510 0.82 30.63 10.05
CA LEU A 510 2.02 30.82 10.86
C LEU A 510 1.81 31.81 12.02
N LYS A 511 1.15 32.93 11.72
CA LYS A 511 0.89 34.04 12.67
C LYS A 511 -0.12 33.68 13.77
N HIS A 512 -0.91 32.63 13.55
CA HIS A 512 -1.99 32.23 14.46
C HIS A 512 -1.55 31.22 15.54
N GLY A 513 -0.24 31.19 15.84
CA GLY A 513 0.31 30.42 16.97
C GLY A 513 1.66 29.79 16.71
N VAL A 514 1.84 29.12 15.57
CA VAL A 514 2.99 28.28 15.26
C VAL A 514 4.33 29.01 15.30
N ILE A 515 4.33 30.28 14.92
CA ILE A 515 5.53 31.15 14.93
C ILE A 515 6.20 31.24 16.33
N ALA A 516 5.44 30.96 17.40
CA ALA A 516 5.96 30.94 18.76
C ALA A 516 7.01 29.82 19.02
N LEU A 517 7.05 28.79 18.16
CA LEU A 517 8.00 27.67 18.26
C LEU A 517 9.38 27.97 17.68
N LEU A 518 9.54 29.09 16.97
CA LEU A 518 10.79 29.44 16.31
C LEU A 518 11.83 29.93 17.32
N THR A 519 13.02 29.39 17.18
CA THR A 519 14.22 29.78 17.93
C THR A 519 15.38 29.95 16.95
N GLU A 520 16.49 30.53 17.43
CA GLU A 520 17.70 30.76 16.63
C GLU A 520 18.21 29.45 16.00
N GLY A 521 18.42 29.46 14.69
CA GLY A 521 18.90 28.31 13.91
C GLY A 521 17.84 27.26 13.59
N THR A 522 16.55 27.44 13.94
CA THR A 522 15.49 26.50 13.60
C THR A 522 15.38 26.34 12.09
N PRO A 523 15.58 25.12 11.50
CA PRO A 523 15.44 24.91 10.06
C PRO A 523 13.98 25.13 9.59
N CYS A 524 13.83 25.93 8.54
CA CYS A 524 12.54 26.29 7.96
C CYS A 524 12.56 26.09 6.45
N LEU A 525 11.81 25.11 5.95
CA LEU A 525 11.69 24.84 4.52
C LEU A 525 10.56 25.68 3.92
N VAL A 526 10.84 26.35 2.81
CA VAL A 526 9.91 27.30 2.19
C VAL A 526 9.68 26.94 0.74
N PHE A 527 8.44 26.54 0.38
CA PHE A 527 8.04 26.33 -1.00
C PHE A 527 7.54 27.64 -1.61
N ALA A 528 8.32 28.24 -2.49
CA ALA A 528 8.02 29.53 -3.12
C ALA A 528 7.95 29.44 -4.65
N PRO A 529 6.84 28.92 -5.22
CA PRO A 529 6.64 28.83 -6.66
C PRO A 529 6.53 30.24 -7.30
N MET A 530 6.53 30.30 -8.64
CA MET A 530 6.35 31.53 -9.41
C MET A 530 4.88 31.76 -9.76
N ASP A 531 4.01 31.78 -8.72
CA ASP A 531 2.59 32.02 -8.87
C ASP A 531 2.11 33.19 -7.95
N GLU A 532 0.82 33.42 -7.90
CA GLU A 532 0.21 34.49 -7.11
C GLU A 532 0.45 34.37 -5.60
N THR A 533 0.87 33.22 -5.11
CA THR A 533 1.11 32.97 -3.67
C THR A 533 2.50 33.43 -3.22
N ARG A 534 3.43 33.69 -4.17
CA ARG A 534 4.85 33.91 -3.89
C ARG A 534 5.10 35.06 -2.91
N ALA A 535 4.46 36.20 -3.12
CA ALA A 535 4.67 37.37 -2.28
C ALA A 535 4.29 37.13 -0.81
N ASP A 536 3.17 36.45 -0.60
CA ASP A 536 2.69 36.08 0.73
C ASP A 536 3.59 35.05 1.42
N ILE A 537 4.13 34.08 0.66
CA ILE A 537 5.05 33.06 1.18
C ILE A 537 6.36 33.71 1.61
N LEU A 538 6.91 34.61 0.78
CA LEU A 538 8.16 35.33 1.11
C LEU A 538 7.97 36.24 2.32
N SER A 539 6.81 36.87 2.47
CA SER A 539 6.46 37.63 3.67
C SER A 539 6.46 36.74 4.92
N GLY A 540 5.83 35.56 4.86
CA GLY A 540 5.87 34.57 5.95
C GLY A 540 7.30 34.08 6.26
N ALA A 541 8.10 33.82 5.24
CA ALA A 541 9.50 33.46 5.40
C ALA A 541 10.32 34.56 6.09
N MET A 542 10.08 35.84 5.75
CA MET A 542 10.70 36.98 6.41
C MET A 542 10.35 37.04 7.89
N GLU A 543 9.09 36.76 8.24
CA GLU A 543 8.67 36.72 9.64
C GLU A 543 9.33 35.59 10.42
N MET A 544 9.54 34.42 9.80
CA MET A 544 10.31 33.30 10.40
C MET A 544 11.78 33.67 10.56
N LYS A 545 12.39 34.26 9.54
CA LYS A 545 13.79 34.71 9.57
C LYS A 545 14.04 35.73 10.65
N SER A 546 13.14 36.70 10.84
CA SER A 546 13.27 37.72 11.88
C SER A 546 13.22 37.17 13.31
N ARG A 547 12.87 35.89 13.47
CA ARG A 547 12.85 35.16 14.75
C ARG A 547 13.96 34.11 14.86
N GLY A 548 14.98 34.21 14.00
CA GLY A 548 16.14 33.33 14.01
C GLY A 548 16.02 32.05 13.19
N GLY A 549 14.93 31.87 12.41
CA GLY A 549 14.79 30.69 11.55
C GLY A 549 15.85 30.65 10.44
N LEU A 550 16.41 29.47 10.16
CA LEU A 550 17.31 29.18 9.03
C LEU A 550 16.45 28.87 7.79
N MET A 551 16.36 29.81 6.84
CA MET A 551 15.47 29.72 5.69
C MET A 551 16.05 28.88 4.56
N ILE A 552 15.45 27.75 4.25
CA ILE A 552 15.80 26.86 3.14
C ILE A 552 14.71 27.00 2.07
N GLY A 553 15.00 27.75 1.00
CA GLY A 553 14.03 28.02 -0.07
C GLY A 553 14.08 26.97 -1.18
N ILE A 554 12.97 26.30 -1.47
CA ILE A 554 12.74 25.52 -2.69
C ILE A 554 11.94 26.40 -3.64
N SER A 555 12.59 26.93 -4.66
CA SER A 555 12.03 27.96 -5.51
C SER A 555 12.70 28.02 -6.87
N PRO A 556 11.99 28.37 -7.95
CA PRO A 556 12.64 28.62 -9.25
C PRO A 556 13.58 29.83 -9.23
N GLN A 557 13.32 30.83 -8.40
CA GLN A 557 14.09 32.04 -8.32
C GLN A 557 14.61 32.27 -6.90
N TYR A 558 15.90 32.65 -6.79
CA TYR A 558 16.50 33.08 -5.54
C TYR A 558 15.77 34.31 -4.95
N ASP A 559 15.72 34.36 -3.65
CA ASP A 559 15.24 35.53 -2.89
C ASP A 559 16.18 35.75 -1.69
N PRO A 560 16.50 37.01 -1.31
CA PRO A 560 17.39 37.31 -0.19
C PRO A 560 16.89 36.81 1.18
N VAL A 561 15.64 36.44 1.30
CA VAL A 561 15.12 35.82 2.53
C VAL A 561 15.72 34.43 2.76
N PHE A 562 16.12 33.72 1.71
CA PHE A 562 16.68 32.38 1.80
C PHE A 562 18.15 32.43 2.24
N ASP A 563 18.50 31.72 3.30
CA ASP A 563 19.88 31.45 3.70
C ASP A 563 20.50 30.37 2.82
N ILE A 564 19.66 29.38 2.42
CA ILE A 564 20.01 28.32 1.49
C ILE A 564 18.96 28.27 0.38
N HIS A 565 19.39 28.19 -0.87
CA HIS A 565 18.49 28.08 -2.03
C HIS A 565 18.68 26.74 -2.73
N LEU A 566 17.60 26.00 -2.87
CA LEU A 566 17.48 24.78 -3.67
C LEU A 566 16.67 25.14 -4.94
N PRO A 567 17.32 25.41 -6.07
CA PRO A 567 16.65 25.79 -7.29
C PRO A 567 15.89 24.62 -7.90
N VAL A 568 14.64 24.88 -8.28
CA VAL A 568 13.75 23.97 -9.01
C VAL A 568 13.21 24.65 -10.26
N ALA A 569 12.66 23.89 -11.21
CA ALA A 569 12.07 24.50 -12.40
C ALA A 569 10.69 25.11 -12.11
N ASP A 570 10.36 26.18 -12.82
CA ASP A 570 8.98 26.69 -12.88
C ASP A 570 8.17 25.87 -13.90
N VAL A 571 7.17 25.17 -13.39
CA VAL A 571 6.28 24.30 -14.17
C VAL A 571 4.79 24.64 -13.95
N GLY A 572 4.50 25.82 -13.40
CA GLY A 572 3.13 26.28 -13.17
C GLY A 572 2.34 25.36 -12.24
N ASP A 573 1.14 24.92 -12.65
CA ASP A 573 0.23 24.12 -11.84
C ASP A 573 0.79 22.73 -11.45
N ALA A 574 1.86 22.24 -12.10
CA ALA A 574 2.58 21.04 -11.69
C ALA A 574 3.69 21.30 -10.64
N SER A 575 3.81 22.50 -10.08
CA SER A 575 4.81 22.84 -9.05
C SER A 575 4.83 21.87 -7.86
N PRO A 576 3.71 21.28 -7.36
CA PRO A 576 3.75 20.27 -6.31
C PRO A 576 4.58 19.02 -6.69
N ILE A 577 4.55 18.62 -7.95
CA ILE A 577 5.31 17.47 -8.47
C ILE A 577 6.81 17.72 -8.34
N VAL A 578 7.28 18.87 -8.81
CA VAL A 578 8.71 19.21 -8.85
C VAL A 578 9.23 19.55 -7.46
N ASN A 579 8.42 20.22 -6.64
CA ASN A 579 8.78 20.63 -5.28
C ASN A 579 8.86 19.46 -4.30
N ALA A 580 8.14 18.36 -4.54
CA ALA A 580 8.17 17.19 -3.66
C ALA A 580 9.54 16.48 -3.65
N LEU A 581 10.23 16.39 -4.80
CA LEU A 581 11.48 15.65 -4.91
C LEU A 581 12.60 16.15 -3.98
N PRO A 582 12.92 17.47 -3.90
CA PRO A 582 13.92 17.97 -2.95
C PRO A 582 13.57 17.65 -1.49
N ALA A 583 12.28 17.68 -1.12
CA ALA A 583 11.84 17.35 0.23
C ALA A 583 11.96 15.85 0.54
N GLN A 584 11.61 14.99 -0.40
CA GLN A 584 11.83 13.53 -0.29
C GLN A 584 13.31 13.20 -0.14
N LEU A 585 14.17 13.83 -0.96
CA LEU A 585 15.63 13.69 -0.86
C LEU A 585 16.17 14.22 0.47
N LEU A 586 15.60 15.30 1.02
CA LEU A 586 16.01 15.81 2.34
C LEU A 586 15.72 14.78 3.43
N GLY A 587 14.52 14.20 3.45
CA GLY A 587 14.18 13.11 4.37
C GLY A 587 15.11 11.92 4.21
N TYR A 588 15.37 11.49 2.98
CA TYR A 588 16.29 10.41 2.64
C TYR A 588 17.71 10.65 3.17
N HIS A 589 18.30 11.82 2.87
CA HIS A 589 19.66 12.13 3.32
C HIS A 589 19.76 12.29 4.84
N LEU A 590 18.76 12.88 5.49
CA LEU A 590 18.68 12.93 6.95
C LEU A 590 18.65 11.53 7.57
N ALA A 591 17.86 10.61 6.99
CA ALA A 591 17.81 9.21 7.45
C ALA A 591 19.20 8.54 7.34
N ARG A 592 19.83 8.64 6.16
CA ARG A 592 21.15 8.05 5.91
C ARG A 592 22.24 8.62 6.81
N LEU A 593 22.27 9.94 7.01
CA LEU A 593 23.23 10.61 7.88
C LEU A 593 23.04 10.26 9.37
N ARG A 594 21.81 9.96 9.77
CA ARG A 594 21.46 9.48 11.11
C ARG A 594 21.62 7.97 11.30
N GLY A 595 22.01 7.23 10.24
CA GLY A 595 22.24 5.78 10.28
C GLY A 595 20.96 4.94 10.21
N TYR A 596 19.86 5.49 9.70
CA TYR A 596 18.59 4.78 9.55
C TYR A 596 18.43 4.17 8.15
N ASP A 597 17.66 3.09 8.08
CA ASP A 597 17.26 2.43 6.83
C ASP A 597 16.08 3.20 6.20
N PRO A 598 16.24 3.82 5.03
CA PRO A 598 15.16 4.58 4.40
C PRO A 598 14.04 3.71 3.83
N ASP A 599 14.31 2.43 3.53
CA ASP A 599 13.31 1.53 2.96
C ASP A 599 12.38 0.93 4.03
N LYS A 600 12.91 0.73 5.25
CA LYS A 600 12.22 0.02 6.34
C LYS A 600 12.25 0.85 7.64
N PRO A 601 11.54 1.98 7.68
CA PRO A 601 11.46 2.80 8.88
C PRO A 601 10.73 2.06 10.01
N ARG A 602 11.15 2.33 11.26
CA ARG A 602 10.54 1.70 12.45
C ARG A 602 9.05 2.03 12.57
N ASN A 603 8.27 1.08 13.07
CA ASN A 603 6.84 1.24 13.40
C ASN A 603 5.94 1.60 12.20
N LEU A 604 6.40 1.39 10.97
CA LEU A 604 5.63 1.65 9.76
C LEU A 604 5.59 0.41 8.86
N ALA A 605 4.47 0.20 8.21
CA ALA A 605 4.28 -0.80 7.18
C ALA A 605 3.86 -0.14 5.86
N LYS A 606 4.17 -0.77 4.72
CA LYS A 606 3.83 -0.25 3.38
C LYS A 606 2.32 -0.10 3.17
N SER A 607 1.53 -0.98 3.76
CA SER A 607 0.06 -0.95 3.67
C SER A 607 -0.55 -1.10 5.06
N VAL A 608 -1.40 -0.14 5.44
CA VAL A 608 -2.14 -0.16 6.70
C VAL A 608 -3.49 -0.81 6.44
N THR A 609 -3.59 -2.08 6.80
CA THR A 609 -4.79 -2.91 6.62
C THR A 609 -5.57 -3.08 7.93
N VAL A 610 -5.19 -2.34 8.96
CA VAL A 610 -5.79 -2.30 10.31
C VAL A 610 -6.33 -0.91 10.61
N LYS A 611 -7.28 -0.84 11.54
CA LYS A 611 -7.75 0.41 12.14
C LYS A 611 -7.05 0.70 13.46
#